data_16887e0966ed89007c0b34f8a840b597
#
_entry.id   16887e0966ed89007c0b34f8a840b597
#
_cell.length_a   1.000
_cell.length_b   1.000
_cell.length_c   1.000
_cell.angle_alpha   90.00
_cell.angle_beta   90.00
_cell.angle_gamma   90.00
#
_symmetry.space_group_name_H-M   'P 1'
#
loop_
_entity.id
_entity.type
_entity.pdbx_description
1 polymer ?
#
loop_
_entity_poly.entity_id
_entity_poly.type
_entity_poly.pdbx_seq_one_letter_code
_entity_poly.pdbx_strand_id
1 'polypeptide(L)'
;MMDMSIPTPRANGDAAPTIDRRAAQPIFGAIDLGTNNCRLMLGVPSSNGFRVIESFSRSVGLGEGLAETGQLAECAMDRAMDALKSCATRLSRYRLTGLTAVATEACRRAGNGADFLARVRTQTGLDIRIISGREEAELTLESCTPLLRNAGSRALVFDIGGGSTEIAWVRLDACDAAPCLIGYVSLPFGVMTLGACTPHSCFTEEGFDAMVETVEERLWQFEDIHRIGLEINHSGVRLLGTSGTITTVASVALKLPRYRRPLVDGILLPGAEADDAVTALRAMGRAGLAAHPCIGEDRADFVLPGCAIFAAIRSVWPTPEVGVADRGLREGMLLRQMRAGRRREARRGGGSLSTQSVAASPAG
;
A
#
# COMPACT_ATOMS: atom_id res chain seq x y z
N MET A 1 52.87 63.37 35.67
CA MET A 1 53.21 61.94 35.79
C MET A 1 51.89 61.22 36.02
N MET A 2 51.24 60.76 34.92
CA MET A 2 50.01 59.96 34.98
C MET A 2 50.36 58.51 34.70
N ASP A 3 50.13 57.67 35.70
CA ASP A 3 50.32 56.24 35.61
C ASP A 3 49.19 55.62 34.77
N MET A 4 49.56 55.03 33.63
CA MET A 4 48.68 54.31 32.75
C MET A 4 48.89 52.82 32.90
N SER A 5 48.18 52.18 33.83
CA SER A 5 48.18 50.74 33.97
C SER A 5 47.15 50.14 32.92
N ILE A 6 47.71 49.32 32.01
CA ILE A 6 46.94 48.59 30.98
C ILE A 6 46.33 47.34 31.64
N PRO A 7 44.99 47.08 31.52
CA PRO A 7 44.40 45.84 32.01
C PRO A 7 44.64 44.69 31.03
N THR A 8 45.16 43.58 31.52
CA THR A 8 45.26 42.28 30.82
C THR A 8 43.91 41.72 30.47
N PRO A 9 43.72 41.17 29.24
CA PRO A 9 42.46 40.51 28.86
C PRO A 9 42.33 39.17 29.56
N ARG A 10 41.18 38.94 30.22
CA ARG A 10 40.75 37.65 30.74
C ARG A 10 40.43 36.74 29.55
N ALA A 11 41.06 35.55 29.53
CA ALA A 11 40.73 34.46 28.62
C ALA A 11 39.28 34.01 28.88
N ASN A 12 38.36 34.33 27.94
CA ASN A 12 37.07 33.71 27.87
C ASN A 12 37.27 32.30 27.34
N GLY A 13 37.02 31.31 28.21
CA GLY A 13 36.91 29.92 27.79
C GLY A 13 35.81 29.76 26.74
N ASP A 14 36.24 29.43 25.52
CA ASP A 14 35.36 28.98 24.47
C ASP A 14 34.64 27.70 24.91
N ALA A 15 33.43 27.84 25.43
CA ALA A 15 32.51 26.74 25.55
C ALA A 15 32.15 26.30 24.11
N ALA A 16 32.66 25.14 23.70
CA ALA A 16 32.25 24.50 22.45
C ALA A 16 30.70 24.48 22.35
N PRO A 17 30.12 24.78 21.18
CA PRO A 17 28.68 24.75 21.03
C PRO A 17 28.18 23.36 21.35
N THR A 18 27.39 23.25 22.40
CA THR A 18 26.60 22.05 22.70
C THR A 18 25.68 21.82 21.53
N ILE A 19 26.03 20.90 20.63
CA ILE A 19 25.14 20.38 19.59
C ILE A 19 23.95 19.82 20.34
N ASP A 20 22.84 20.55 20.29
CA ASP A 20 21.51 20.08 20.74
C ASP A 20 21.18 18.82 19.95
N ARG A 21 21.50 17.66 20.52
CA ARG A 21 21.13 16.35 20.00
C ARG A 21 19.64 16.12 20.25
N ARG A 22 18.76 16.94 19.69
CA ARG A 22 17.43 16.51 19.37
C ARG A 22 17.59 15.39 18.37
N ALA A 23 17.43 14.17 18.84
CA ALA A 23 17.56 12.98 18.01
C ALA A 23 16.71 13.20 16.75
N ALA A 24 17.39 13.33 15.59
CA ALA A 24 16.72 13.53 14.33
C ALA A 24 15.67 12.41 14.18
N GLN A 25 14.42 12.77 13.88
CA GLN A 25 13.35 11.78 13.77
C GLN A 25 13.75 10.70 12.77
N PRO A 26 13.57 9.41 13.10
CA PRO A 26 13.95 8.33 12.20
C PRO A 26 13.09 8.38 10.94
N ILE A 27 13.75 8.31 9.77
CA ILE A 27 13.08 8.31 8.46
C ILE A 27 13.08 6.90 7.90
N PHE A 28 11.91 6.44 7.49
CA PHE A 28 11.71 5.15 6.86
C PHE A 28 11.24 5.30 5.42
N GLY A 29 11.70 4.42 4.54
CA GLY A 29 11.36 4.39 3.13
C GLY A 29 10.65 3.10 2.73
N ALA A 30 9.75 3.22 1.76
CA ALA A 30 9.07 2.10 1.11
C ALA A 30 9.07 2.31 -0.40
N ILE A 31 9.55 1.31 -1.16
CA ILE A 31 9.42 1.24 -2.63
C ILE A 31 8.52 0.06 -2.97
N ASP A 32 7.56 0.31 -3.83
CA ASP A 32 6.64 -0.66 -4.41
C ASP A 32 6.78 -0.63 -5.93
N LEU A 33 7.32 -1.69 -6.51
CA LEU A 33 7.40 -1.92 -7.94
C LEU A 33 6.27 -2.88 -8.35
N GLY A 34 5.12 -2.30 -8.67
CA GLY A 34 3.94 -3.03 -9.11
C GLY A 34 3.93 -3.32 -10.61
N THR A 35 2.86 -3.97 -11.06
CA THR A 35 2.63 -4.28 -12.48
C THR A 35 2.48 -3.04 -13.35
N ASN A 36 1.82 -2.00 -12.84
CA ASN A 36 1.63 -0.73 -13.55
C ASN A 36 2.51 0.40 -13.04
N ASN A 37 2.74 0.49 -11.74
CA ASN A 37 3.34 1.67 -11.14
C ASN A 37 4.60 1.34 -10.36
N CYS A 38 5.60 2.24 -10.43
CA CYS A 38 6.70 2.33 -9.48
C CYS A 38 6.41 3.46 -8.50
N ARG A 39 6.40 3.15 -7.20
CA ARG A 39 6.01 4.09 -6.15
C ARG A 39 7.04 4.14 -5.04
N LEU A 40 7.32 5.34 -4.52
CA LEU A 40 8.15 5.57 -3.33
C LEU A 40 7.33 6.34 -2.30
N MET A 41 7.53 6.03 -1.03
CA MET A 41 7.02 6.80 0.10
C MET A 41 8.07 6.89 1.19
N LEU A 42 8.31 8.09 1.71
CA LEU A 42 9.11 8.33 2.90
C LEU A 42 8.22 8.82 4.04
N GLY A 43 8.44 8.30 5.23
CA GLY A 43 7.66 8.67 6.40
C GLY A 43 8.46 8.73 7.69
N VAL A 44 7.98 9.54 8.61
CA VAL A 44 8.49 9.64 9.98
C VAL A 44 7.40 9.22 10.97
N PRO A 45 7.74 8.56 12.09
CA PRO A 45 6.75 8.18 13.10
C PRO A 45 5.95 9.39 13.61
N SER A 46 4.67 9.18 13.87
CA SER A 46 3.78 10.15 14.50
C SER A 46 2.86 9.45 15.52
N SER A 47 2.09 10.23 16.30
CA SER A 47 1.13 9.71 17.29
C SER A 47 0.08 8.78 16.65
N ASN A 48 -0.35 9.10 15.42
CA ASN A 48 -1.40 8.36 14.70
C ASN A 48 -0.84 7.41 13.63
N GLY A 49 0.40 6.91 13.82
CA GLY A 49 1.08 6.02 12.88
C GLY A 49 2.32 6.65 12.28
N PHE A 50 2.21 7.35 11.18
CA PHE A 50 3.33 8.08 10.55
C PHE A 50 2.83 9.31 9.78
N ARG A 51 3.75 10.20 9.48
CA ARG A 51 3.55 11.35 8.60
C ARG A 51 4.42 11.19 7.37
N VAL A 52 3.82 11.29 6.19
CA VAL A 52 4.52 11.27 4.90
C VAL A 52 5.32 12.55 4.75
N ILE A 53 6.59 12.44 4.38
CA ILE A 53 7.49 13.57 4.12
C ILE A 53 7.83 13.70 2.64
N GLU A 54 7.81 12.60 1.90
CA GLU A 54 7.96 12.58 0.44
C GLU A 54 7.18 11.41 -0.16
N SER A 55 6.61 11.61 -1.34
CA SER A 55 5.95 10.59 -2.12
C SER A 55 6.25 10.77 -3.60
N PHE A 56 6.46 9.66 -4.31
CA PHE A 56 6.66 9.64 -5.76
C PHE A 56 5.87 8.47 -6.34
N SER A 57 5.29 8.67 -7.52
CA SER A 57 4.62 7.63 -8.29
C SER A 57 4.84 7.89 -9.78
N ARG A 58 5.14 6.82 -10.53
CA ARG A 58 5.25 6.86 -11.98
C ARG A 58 4.64 5.60 -12.56
N SER A 59 3.79 5.76 -13.59
CA SER A 59 3.33 4.63 -14.39
C SER A 59 4.49 4.11 -15.22
N VAL A 60 4.73 2.81 -15.17
CA VAL A 60 5.84 2.13 -15.87
C VAL A 60 5.35 1.01 -16.79
N GLY A 61 4.09 0.52 -16.59
CA GLY A 61 3.49 -0.53 -17.40
C GLY A 61 4.35 -1.80 -17.44
N LEU A 62 4.95 -2.20 -16.30
CA LEU A 62 5.90 -3.30 -16.26
C LEU A 62 5.29 -4.65 -16.68
N GLY A 63 3.98 -4.81 -16.55
CA GLY A 63 3.25 -6.01 -16.96
C GLY A 63 2.76 -6.01 -18.40
N GLU A 64 3.09 -4.99 -19.22
CA GLU A 64 2.70 -4.96 -20.63
C GLU A 64 3.29 -6.16 -21.39
N GLY A 65 2.44 -6.92 -22.11
CA GLY A 65 2.83 -8.09 -22.88
C GLY A 65 3.28 -9.32 -22.07
N LEU A 66 3.21 -9.25 -20.74
CA LEU A 66 3.65 -10.36 -19.87
C LEU A 66 2.74 -11.59 -19.99
N ALA A 67 1.45 -11.39 -20.20
CA ALA A 67 0.48 -12.50 -20.30
C ALA A 67 0.76 -13.37 -21.53
N GLU A 68 1.18 -12.76 -22.64
CA GLU A 68 1.45 -13.40 -23.91
C GLU A 68 2.85 -14.02 -23.96
N THR A 69 3.85 -13.33 -23.41
CA THR A 69 5.26 -13.70 -23.58
C THR A 69 5.86 -14.44 -22.40
N GLY A 70 5.27 -14.32 -21.20
CA GLY A 70 5.87 -14.78 -19.96
C GLY A 70 7.13 -14.00 -19.54
N GLN A 71 7.44 -12.89 -20.20
CA GLN A 71 8.64 -12.07 -19.97
C GLN A 71 8.29 -10.59 -19.87
N LEU A 72 9.05 -9.85 -19.05
CA LEU A 72 9.01 -8.39 -19.05
C LEU A 72 9.58 -7.86 -20.36
N ALA A 73 8.86 -6.95 -21.01
CA ALA A 73 9.35 -6.29 -22.22
C ALA A 73 10.49 -5.31 -21.91
N GLU A 74 11.53 -5.22 -22.76
CA GLU A 74 12.68 -4.31 -22.53
C GLU A 74 12.26 -2.86 -22.37
N CYS A 75 11.33 -2.36 -23.20
CA CYS A 75 10.83 -1.00 -23.09
C CYS A 75 10.12 -0.72 -21.73
N ALA A 76 9.43 -1.71 -21.17
CA ALA A 76 8.80 -1.60 -19.85
C ALA A 76 9.84 -1.66 -18.72
N MET A 77 10.85 -2.53 -18.85
CA MET A 77 11.99 -2.58 -17.94
C MET A 77 12.78 -1.27 -17.93
N ASP A 78 12.97 -0.63 -19.08
CA ASP A 78 13.67 0.67 -19.18
C ASP A 78 12.86 1.78 -18.49
N ARG A 79 11.53 1.86 -18.70
CA ARG A 79 10.66 2.80 -17.98
C ARG A 79 10.72 2.58 -16.46
N ALA A 80 10.70 1.33 -16.02
CA ALA A 80 10.80 0.98 -14.60
C ALA A 80 12.19 1.34 -14.03
N MET A 81 13.26 1.09 -14.79
CA MET A 81 14.63 1.47 -14.42
C MET A 81 14.75 2.98 -14.19
N ASP A 82 14.21 3.81 -15.09
CA ASP A 82 14.25 5.27 -14.97
C ASP A 82 13.43 5.78 -13.77
N ALA A 83 12.31 5.12 -13.47
CA ALA A 83 11.54 5.41 -12.26
C ALA A 83 12.34 5.05 -10.99
N LEU A 84 13.03 3.91 -10.98
CA LEU A 84 13.85 3.46 -9.86
C LEU A 84 15.12 4.32 -9.67
N LYS A 85 15.77 4.79 -10.73
CA LYS A 85 16.84 5.80 -10.67
C LYS A 85 16.34 7.09 -10.02
N SER A 86 15.11 7.52 -10.39
CA SER A 86 14.46 8.68 -9.75
C SER A 86 14.19 8.43 -8.27
N CYS A 87 13.81 7.22 -7.87
CA CYS A 87 13.67 6.83 -6.46
C CYS A 87 15.01 6.91 -5.73
N ALA A 88 16.08 6.30 -6.28
CA ALA A 88 17.41 6.32 -5.69
C ALA A 88 17.93 7.75 -5.48
N THR A 89 17.76 8.64 -6.47
CA THR A 89 18.12 10.06 -6.36
C THR A 89 17.35 10.79 -5.27
N ARG A 90 16.06 10.46 -5.05
CA ARG A 90 15.27 11.05 -3.96
C ARG A 90 15.74 10.53 -2.60
N LEU A 91 15.97 9.22 -2.49
CA LEU A 91 16.44 8.58 -1.26
C LEU A 91 17.82 9.13 -0.81
N SER A 92 18.74 9.44 -1.73
CA SER A 92 20.06 9.96 -1.41
C SER A 92 20.06 11.30 -0.66
N ARG A 93 18.94 12.03 -0.67
CA ARG A 93 18.75 13.29 0.06
C ARG A 93 18.48 13.10 1.55
N TYR A 94 18.24 11.85 1.99
CA TYR A 94 17.80 11.54 3.34
C TYR A 94 18.72 10.53 4.00
N ARG A 95 18.94 10.69 5.30
CA ARG A 95 19.57 9.63 6.11
C ARG A 95 18.48 8.68 6.61
N LEU A 96 18.30 7.59 5.90
CA LEU A 96 17.26 6.60 6.23
C LEU A 96 17.66 5.75 7.44
N THR A 97 16.68 5.50 8.30
CA THR A 97 16.76 4.50 9.37
C THR A 97 16.47 3.09 8.85
N GLY A 98 15.61 2.99 7.82
CA GLY A 98 15.29 1.74 7.15
C GLY A 98 14.64 1.99 5.79
N LEU A 99 14.86 1.05 4.87
CA LEU A 99 14.23 1.00 3.56
C LEU A 99 13.71 -0.41 3.32
N THR A 100 12.47 -0.53 2.88
CA THR A 100 11.91 -1.77 2.33
C THR A 100 11.55 -1.51 0.87
N ALA A 101 12.10 -2.30 -0.03
CA ALA A 101 11.82 -2.21 -1.45
C ALA A 101 11.33 -3.58 -1.95
N VAL A 102 10.16 -3.60 -2.57
CA VAL A 102 9.54 -4.84 -3.04
C VAL A 102 9.07 -4.74 -4.47
N ALA A 103 9.03 -5.88 -5.14
CA ALA A 103 8.40 -6.08 -6.44
C ALA A 103 7.27 -7.13 -6.29
N THR A 104 6.19 -6.94 -7.02
CA THR A 104 4.98 -7.76 -6.90
C THR A 104 4.73 -8.61 -8.14
N GLU A 105 3.50 -8.77 -8.57
CA GLU A 105 3.01 -9.74 -9.55
C GLU A 105 3.82 -9.77 -10.86
N ALA A 106 4.11 -8.63 -11.48
CA ALA A 106 4.82 -8.63 -12.77
C ALA A 106 6.21 -9.30 -12.67
N CYS A 107 7.02 -8.93 -11.67
CA CYS A 107 8.32 -9.56 -11.45
C CYS A 107 8.21 -11.00 -10.96
N ARG A 108 7.16 -11.33 -10.21
CA ARG A 108 6.91 -12.68 -9.66
C ARG A 108 6.59 -13.68 -10.78
N ARG A 109 5.81 -13.26 -11.81
CA ARG A 109 5.40 -14.11 -12.93
C ARG A 109 6.41 -14.20 -14.06
N ALA A 110 7.19 -13.15 -14.26
CA ALA A 110 8.10 -13.05 -15.39
C ALA A 110 9.31 -13.95 -15.25
N GLY A 111 9.63 -14.71 -16.31
CA GLY A 111 10.83 -15.55 -16.35
C GLY A 111 12.14 -14.76 -16.21
N ASN A 112 12.17 -13.48 -16.66
CA ASN A 112 13.31 -12.57 -16.55
C ASN A 112 13.22 -11.57 -15.38
N GLY A 113 12.23 -11.75 -14.47
CA GLY A 113 12.02 -10.81 -13.37
C GLY A 113 13.20 -10.71 -12.40
N ALA A 114 13.82 -11.83 -12.04
CA ALA A 114 15.00 -11.85 -11.17
C ALA A 114 16.21 -11.17 -11.82
N ASP A 115 16.45 -11.40 -13.11
CA ASP A 115 17.56 -10.79 -13.87
C ASP A 115 17.38 -9.27 -13.98
N PHE A 116 16.13 -8.82 -14.20
CA PHE A 116 15.80 -7.40 -14.17
C PHE A 116 16.13 -6.77 -12.81
N LEU A 117 15.75 -7.40 -11.70
CA LEU A 117 16.05 -6.88 -10.36
C LEU A 117 17.55 -6.89 -10.04
N ALA A 118 18.31 -7.87 -10.54
CA ALA A 118 19.78 -7.86 -10.44
C ALA A 118 20.39 -6.68 -11.20
N ARG A 119 19.88 -6.36 -12.41
CA ARG A 119 20.25 -5.17 -13.19
C ARG A 119 19.91 -3.86 -12.43
N VAL A 120 18.74 -3.79 -11.80
CA VAL A 120 18.32 -2.66 -10.94
C VAL A 120 19.31 -2.46 -9.81
N ARG A 121 19.65 -3.50 -9.07
CA ARG A 121 20.61 -3.44 -7.96
C ARG A 121 21.96 -2.91 -8.40
N THR A 122 22.47 -3.38 -9.53
CA THR A 122 23.76 -2.94 -10.09
C THR A 122 23.74 -1.46 -10.48
N GLN A 123 22.63 -0.98 -11.09
CA GLN A 123 22.59 0.39 -11.62
C GLN A 123 22.14 1.44 -10.59
N THR A 124 21.39 1.06 -9.56
CA THR A 124 20.76 2.00 -8.63
C THR A 124 21.19 1.80 -7.17
N GLY A 125 21.77 0.67 -6.85
CA GLY A 125 22.06 0.26 -5.46
C GLY A 125 20.82 -0.17 -4.68
N LEU A 126 19.63 -0.17 -5.29
CA LEU A 126 18.39 -0.59 -4.62
C LEU A 126 18.30 -2.11 -4.57
N ASP A 127 18.15 -2.66 -3.38
CA ASP A 127 17.92 -4.08 -3.16
C ASP A 127 16.40 -4.35 -3.08
N ILE A 128 15.81 -4.73 -4.21
CA ILE A 128 14.38 -4.97 -4.35
C ILE A 128 14.14 -6.48 -4.31
N ARG A 129 13.27 -6.93 -3.39
CA ARG A 129 12.90 -8.35 -3.30
C ARG A 129 11.51 -8.60 -3.86
N ILE A 130 11.32 -9.73 -4.51
CA ILE A 130 10.01 -10.20 -4.92
C ILE A 130 9.27 -10.72 -3.68
N ILE A 131 8.04 -10.27 -3.46
CA ILE A 131 7.20 -10.76 -2.37
C ILE A 131 6.12 -11.70 -2.90
N SER A 132 5.67 -12.62 -2.05
CA SER A 132 4.51 -13.45 -2.34
C SER A 132 3.23 -12.63 -2.26
N GLY A 133 2.17 -13.05 -2.98
CA GLY A 133 0.87 -12.42 -2.85
C GLY A 133 0.32 -12.46 -1.41
N ARG A 134 0.65 -13.50 -0.63
CA ARG A 134 0.29 -13.54 0.80
C ARG A 134 0.95 -12.42 1.59
N GLU A 135 2.23 -12.18 1.39
CA GLU A 135 2.93 -11.08 2.05
C GLU A 135 2.39 -9.71 1.60
N GLU A 136 2.02 -9.58 0.33
CA GLU A 136 1.35 -8.42 -0.23
C GLU A 136 0.03 -8.14 0.49
N ALA A 137 -0.83 -9.15 0.64
CA ALA A 137 -2.08 -9.07 1.38
C ALA A 137 -1.88 -8.74 2.88
N GLU A 138 -0.89 -9.34 3.53
CA GLU A 138 -0.56 -9.05 4.93
C GLU A 138 -0.10 -7.59 5.13
N LEU A 139 0.72 -7.06 4.24
CA LEU A 139 1.16 -5.67 4.29
C LEU A 139 0.01 -4.69 4.03
N THR A 140 -0.85 -5.00 3.07
CA THR A 140 -2.07 -4.24 2.79
C THR A 140 -2.99 -4.24 4.00
N LEU A 141 -3.21 -5.39 4.62
CA LEU A 141 -4.01 -5.53 5.85
C LEU A 141 -3.42 -4.70 6.99
N GLU A 142 -2.10 -4.70 7.18
CA GLU A 142 -1.45 -3.85 8.19
C GLU A 142 -1.73 -2.36 7.98
N SER A 143 -1.78 -1.91 6.73
CA SER A 143 -2.10 -0.52 6.39
C SER A 143 -3.55 -0.16 6.69
N CYS A 144 -4.46 -1.12 6.50
CA CYS A 144 -5.89 -0.97 6.67
C CYS A 144 -6.38 -1.20 8.12
N THR A 145 -5.53 -1.76 9.01
CA THR A 145 -5.90 -2.09 10.40
C THR A 145 -6.61 -0.95 11.14
N PRO A 146 -6.21 0.34 11.03
CA PRO A 146 -6.93 1.42 11.72
C PRO A 146 -8.38 1.60 11.26
N LEU A 147 -8.72 1.22 10.03
CA LEU A 147 -10.08 1.32 9.46
C LEU A 147 -10.96 0.12 9.83
N LEU A 148 -10.35 -0.94 10.35
CA LEU A 148 -11.04 -2.15 10.80
C LEU A 148 -11.41 -2.10 12.28
N ARG A 149 -11.03 -1.05 13.01
CA ARG A 149 -11.47 -0.85 14.38
C ARG A 149 -12.99 -0.69 14.42
N ASN A 150 -13.65 -1.39 15.32
CA ASN A 150 -15.10 -1.42 15.45
C ASN A 150 -15.85 -1.99 14.22
N ALA A 151 -15.19 -2.77 13.40
CA ALA A 151 -15.78 -3.37 12.18
C ALA A 151 -16.48 -4.71 12.43
N GLY A 152 -16.80 -5.05 13.66
CA GLY A 152 -17.34 -6.37 14.05
C GLY A 152 -16.24 -7.41 14.22
N SER A 153 -16.58 -8.69 14.05
CA SER A 153 -15.67 -9.82 14.28
C SER A 153 -14.94 -10.30 13.02
N ARG A 154 -15.39 -9.87 11.85
CA ARG A 154 -14.89 -10.33 10.56
C ARG A 154 -14.74 -9.17 9.57
N ALA A 155 -13.75 -9.31 8.68
CA ALA A 155 -13.61 -8.42 7.53
C ALA A 155 -13.16 -9.21 6.28
N LEU A 156 -13.63 -8.78 5.14
CA LEU A 156 -13.14 -9.16 3.83
C LEU A 156 -12.42 -7.95 3.23
N VAL A 157 -11.10 -8.04 3.10
CA VAL A 157 -10.26 -6.96 2.55
C VAL A 157 -9.85 -7.34 1.14
N PHE A 158 -10.04 -6.45 0.18
CA PHE A 158 -9.60 -6.66 -1.19
C PHE A 158 -8.70 -5.51 -1.68
N ASP A 159 -7.71 -5.87 -2.48
CA ASP A 159 -6.78 -4.96 -3.17
C ASP A 159 -6.79 -5.26 -4.67
N ILE A 160 -7.35 -4.36 -5.47
CA ILE A 160 -7.39 -4.50 -6.93
C ILE A 160 -6.16 -3.80 -7.50
N GLY A 161 -5.13 -4.60 -7.79
CA GLY A 161 -3.87 -4.16 -8.35
C GLY A 161 -3.85 -4.07 -9.88
N GLY A 162 -2.66 -3.84 -10.44
CA GLY A 162 -2.46 -3.80 -11.88
C GLY A 162 -2.53 -5.18 -12.54
N GLY A 163 -1.89 -6.18 -11.93
CA GLY A 163 -1.74 -7.53 -12.47
C GLY A 163 -2.47 -8.62 -11.70
N SER A 164 -2.82 -8.37 -10.45
CA SER A 164 -3.51 -9.30 -9.55
C SER A 164 -4.54 -8.59 -8.70
N THR A 165 -5.40 -9.39 -8.06
CA THR A 165 -6.33 -8.92 -7.02
C THR A 165 -6.17 -9.83 -5.81
N GLU A 166 -5.80 -9.26 -4.70
CA GLU A 166 -5.66 -9.94 -3.42
C GLU A 166 -6.96 -9.84 -2.63
N ILE A 167 -7.42 -10.98 -2.08
CA ILE A 167 -8.57 -11.06 -1.19
C ILE A 167 -8.13 -11.72 0.10
N ALA A 168 -8.34 -11.04 1.21
CA ALA A 168 -7.99 -11.48 2.55
C ALA A 168 -9.23 -11.62 3.41
N TRP A 169 -9.52 -12.83 3.86
CA TRP A 169 -10.54 -13.11 4.87
C TRP A 169 -9.92 -13.02 6.26
N VAL A 170 -10.47 -12.17 7.11
CA VAL A 170 -9.82 -11.70 8.32
C VAL A 170 -10.72 -11.86 9.53
N ARG A 171 -10.16 -12.41 10.63
CA ARG A 171 -10.77 -12.34 11.95
C ARG A 171 -10.26 -11.12 12.69
N LEU A 172 -11.19 -10.39 13.28
CA LEU A 172 -10.94 -9.21 14.11
C LEU A 172 -11.20 -9.57 15.57
N ASP A 173 -10.17 -9.57 16.40
CA ASP A 173 -10.32 -9.87 17.81
C ASP A 173 -10.69 -8.60 18.60
N ALA A 174 -11.59 -8.73 19.58
CA ALA A 174 -12.15 -7.61 20.34
C ALA A 174 -11.13 -6.85 21.24
N CYS A 175 -9.92 -7.38 21.39
CA CYS A 175 -8.91 -6.88 22.35
C CYS A 175 -7.75 -6.14 21.68
N ASP A 176 -7.98 -5.30 20.68
CA ASP A 176 -6.91 -4.54 19.98
C ASP A 176 -5.74 -5.40 19.42
N ALA A 177 -5.93 -6.71 19.35
CA ALA A 177 -4.99 -7.61 18.71
C ALA A 177 -4.90 -7.30 17.20
N ALA A 178 -3.74 -7.56 16.60
CA ALA A 178 -3.61 -7.40 15.17
C ALA A 178 -4.60 -8.31 14.44
N PRO A 179 -5.25 -7.85 13.35
CA PRO A 179 -6.14 -8.67 12.54
C PRO A 179 -5.47 -9.99 12.13
N CYS A 180 -6.19 -11.11 12.24
CA CYS A 180 -5.69 -12.43 11.91
C CYS A 180 -6.17 -12.85 10.52
N LEU A 181 -5.24 -13.06 9.58
CA LEU A 181 -5.54 -13.58 8.25
C LEU A 181 -5.91 -15.08 8.36
N ILE A 182 -7.19 -15.40 8.12
CA ILE A 182 -7.72 -16.77 8.21
C ILE A 182 -7.99 -17.40 6.83
N GLY A 183 -8.09 -16.61 5.78
CA GLY A 183 -8.18 -17.05 4.39
C GLY A 183 -7.55 -16.03 3.48
N TYR A 184 -7.02 -16.50 2.35
CA TYR A 184 -6.35 -15.66 1.38
C TYR A 184 -6.40 -16.27 -0.02
N VAL A 185 -6.65 -15.45 -1.01
CA VAL A 185 -6.48 -15.78 -2.43
C VAL A 185 -5.89 -14.60 -3.18
N SER A 186 -5.00 -14.88 -4.12
CA SER A 186 -4.54 -13.92 -5.14
C SER A 186 -5.08 -14.38 -6.49
N LEU A 187 -5.95 -13.57 -7.06
CA LEU A 187 -6.47 -13.80 -8.39
C LEU A 187 -5.45 -13.28 -9.42
N PRO A 188 -5.19 -13.99 -10.52
CA PRO A 188 -4.27 -13.55 -11.57
C PRO A 188 -4.91 -12.48 -12.48
N PHE A 189 -5.84 -11.69 -11.94
CA PHE A 189 -6.58 -10.64 -12.59
C PHE A 189 -6.39 -9.33 -11.87
N GLY A 190 -5.91 -8.33 -12.58
CA GLY A 190 -5.85 -6.94 -12.17
C GLY A 190 -6.35 -6.06 -13.30
N VAL A 191 -6.33 -4.75 -13.11
CA VAL A 191 -6.90 -3.80 -14.08
C VAL A 191 -6.21 -3.82 -15.46
N MET A 192 -4.97 -4.31 -15.55
CA MET A 192 -4.23 -4.45 -16.82
C MET A 192 -4.42 -5.83 -17.45
N THR A 193 -4.59 -6.87 -16.64
CA THR A 193 -4.57 -8.25 -17.13
C THR A 193 -5.95 -8.79 -17.43
N LEU A 194 -7.01 -8.35 -16.73
CA LEU A 194 -8.36 -8.85 -16.93
C LEU A 194 -8.89 -8.51 -18.34
N GLY A 195 -8.68 -7.28 -18.80
CA GLY A 195 -9.11 -6.88 -20.14
C GLY A 195 -8.44 -7.64 -21.28
N ALA A 196 -7.21 -8.13 -21.06
CA ALA A 196 -6.50 -8.95 -22.03
C ALA A 196 -7.00 -10.41 -22.09
N CYS A 197 -7.69 -10.87 -21.04
CA CYS A 197 -8.23 -12.23 -20.95
C CYS A 197 -9.62 -12.39 -21.57
N THR A 198 -10.28 -11.29 -21.97
CA THR A 198 -11.65 -11.31 -22.51
C THR A 198 -11.66 -11.03 -23.99
N PRO A 199 -12.50 -11.75 -24.80
CA PRO A 199 -12.52 -11.62 -26.25
C PRO A 199 -13.21 -10.34 -26.74
N HIS A 200 -13.89 -9.62 -25.87
CA HIS A 200 -14.66 -8.41 -26.19
C HIS A 200 -14.06 -7.17 -25.53
N SER A 201 -14.35 -6.01 -26.11
CA SER A 201 -13.95 -4.73 -25.50
C SER A 201 -14.63 -4.54 -24.14
N CYS A 202 -13.85 -4.14 -23.12
CA CYS A 202 -14.39 -3.81 -21.80
C CYS A 202 -15.42 -2.65 -21.80
N PHE A 203 -15.54 -1.93 -22.92
CA PHE A 203 -16.49 -0.83 -23.10
C PHE A 203 -17.83 -1.27 -23.68
N THR A 204 -18.01 -2.56 -24.01
CA THR A 204 -19.31 -3.14 -24.37
C THR A 204 -19.95 -3.80 -23.15
N GLU A 205 -21.27 -4.00 -23.20
CA GLU A 205 -21.99 -4.69 -22.13
C GLU A 205 -21.53 -6.14 -22.01
N GLU A 206 -21.47 -6.84 -23.14
CA GLU A 206 -21.02 -8.24 -23.20
C GLU A 206 -19.57 -8.42 -22.70
N GLY A 207 -18.68 -7.48 -23.03
CA GLY A 207 -17.29 -7.55 -22.58
C GLY A 207 -17.15 -7.26 -21.09
N PHE A 208 -17.92 -6.33 -20.55
CA PHE A 208 -17.94 -6.07 -19.11
C PHE A 208 -18.48 -7.28 -18.34
N ASP A 209 -19.61 -7.84 -18.78
CA ASP A 209 -20.24 -8.97 -18.11
C ASP A 209 -19.38 -10.23 -18.18
N ALA A 210 -18.70 -10.49 -19.32
CA ALA A 210 -17.73 -11.58 -19.44
C ALA A 210 -16.54 -11.43 -18.47
N MET A 211 -16.08 -10.19 -18.22
CA MET A 211 -15.07 -9.93 -17.20
C MET A 211 -15.57 -10.23 -15.79
N VAL A 212 -16.81 -9.83 -15.47
CA VAL A 212 -17.45 -10.13 -14.17
C VAL A 212 -17.53 -11.64 -13.97
N GLU A 213 -18.09 -12.37 -14.92
CA GLU A 213 -18.23 -13.83 -14.87
C GLU A 213 -16.87 -14.53 -14.66
N THR A 214 -15.84 -14.12 -15.41
CA THR A 214 -14.49 -14.67 -15.29
C THR A 214 -13.93 -14.54 -13.86
N VAL A 215 -14.20 -13.41 -13.21
CA VAL A 215 -13.75 -13.16 -11.83
C VAL A 215 -14.61 -13.94 -10.83
N GLU A 216 -15.93 -13.94 -11.01
CA GLU A 216 -16.88 -14.66 -10.13
C GLU A 216 -16.56 -16.15 -10.04
N GLU A 217 -16.21 -16.81 -11.13
CA GLU A 217 -15.83 -18.23 -11.14
C GLU A 217 -14.69 -18.52 -10.15
N ARG A 218 -13.72 -17.61 -10.01
CA ARG A 218 -12.61 -17.75 -9.07
C ARG A 218 -13.00 -17.39 -7.64
N LEU A 219 -13.88 -16.42 -7.47
CA LEU A 219 -14.37 -16.01 -6.17
C LEU A 219 -15.25 -17.09 -5.53
N TRP A 220 -16.10 -17.75 -6.32
CA TRP A 220 -16.91 -18.87 -5.84
C TRP A 220 -16.08 -20.03 -5.30
N GLN A 221 -14.91 -20.32 -5.89
CA GLN A 221 -13.98 -21.32 -5.34
C GLN A 221 -13.50 -20.96 -3.93
N PHE A 222 -13.28 -19.67 -3.65
CA PHE A 222 -12.89 -19.17 -2.33
C PHE A 222 -14.09 -19.17 -1.36
N GLU A 223 -15.27 -18.77 -1.84
CA GLU A 223 -16.52 -18.81 -1.06
C GLU A 223 -16.88 -20.24 -0.62
N ASP A 224 -16.72 -21.23 -1.50
CA ASP A 224 -17.00 -22.63 -1.19
C ASP A 224 -16.16 -23.17 -0.01
N ILE A 225 -14.94 -22.68 0.11
CA ILE A 225 -14.04 -23.05 1.21
C ILE A 225 -14.39 -22.33 2.51
N HIS A 226 -14.62 -21.01 2.42
CA HIS A 226 -14.66 -20.14 3.59
C HIS A 226 -16.06 -19.78 4.07
N ARG A 227 -17.11 -19.99 3.23
CA ARG A 227 -18.52 -19.74 3.54
C ARG A 227 -18.77 -18.32 4.08
N ILE A 228 -18.13 -17.33 3.48
CA ILE A 228 -18.16 -15.92 3.89
C ILE A 228 -19.59 -15.35 3.82
N GLY A 229 -20.38 -15.77 2.83
CA GLY A 229 -21.78 -15.37 2.67
C GLY A 229 -22.65 -15.71 3.88
N LEU A 230 -22.37 -16.84 4.59
CA LEU A 230 -23.06 -17.16 5.81
C LEU A 230 -22.72 -16.17 6.94
N GLU A 231 -21.48 -15.76 7.06
CA GLU A 231 -21.05 -14.77 8.06
C GLU A 231 -21.63 -13.38 7.75
N ILE A 232 -21.74 -12.99 6.48
CA ILE A 232 -22.40 -11.74 6.08
C ILE A 232 -23.83 -11.69 6.59
N ASN A 233 -24.57 -12.80 6.44
CA ASN A 233 -25.99 -12.89 6.83
C ASN A 233 -26.20 -12.95 8.35
N HIS A 234 -25.25 -13.48 9.12
CA HIS A 234 -25.42 -13.72 10.56
C HIS A 234 -24.79 -12.66 11.45
N SER A 235 -23.58 -12.23 11.16
CA SER A 235 -22.79 -11.42 12.11
C SER A 235 -22.34 -10.08 11.54
N GLY A 236 -22.62 -9.84 10.28
CA GLY A 236 -22.10 -8.70 9.55
C GLY A 236 -20.58 -8.80 9.31
N VAL A 237 -20.19 -8.63 8.07
CA VAL A 237 -18.80 -8.62 7.64
C VAL A 237 -18.47 -7.23 7.13
N ARG A 238 -17.35 -6.67 7.56
CA ARG A 238 -16.83 -5.44 6.97
C ARG A 238 -16.16 -5.77 5.63
N LEU A 239 -16.77 -5.36 4.51
CA LEU A 239 -16.10 -5.33 3.23
C LEU A 239 -15.25 -4.06 3.15
N LEU A 240 -13.94 -4.18 2.89
CA LEU A 240 -13.01 -3.07 2.80
C LEU A 240 -12.17 -3.20 1.54
N GLY A 241 -12.31 -2.23 0.64
CA GLY A 241 -11.50 -2.17 -0.57
C GLY A 241 -10.36 -1.17 -0.45
N THR A 242 -9.26 -1.47 -1.13
CA THR A 242 -8.12 -0.56 -1.26
C THR A 242 -7.68 -0.40 -2.72
N SER A 243 -6.72 0.49 -2.94
CA SER A 243 -6.17 0.83 -4.26
C SER A 243 -7.05 1.73 -5.15
N GLY A 244 -6.62 1.87 -6.40
CA GLY A 244 -7.13 2.90 -7.32
C GLY A 244 -8.57 2.72 -7.74
N THR A 245 -9.05 1.49 -7.85
CA THR A 245 -10.42 1.20 -8.30
C THR A 245 -11.44 1.69 -7.28
N ILE A 246 -11.34 1.23 -6.03
CA ILE A 246 -12.34 1.59 -5.02
C ILE A 246 -12.33 3.08 -4.68
N THR A 247 -11.14 3.73 -4.72
CA THR A 247 -11.05 5.18 -4.52
C THR A 247 -11.64 5.97 -5.69
N THR A 248 -11.63 5.42 -6.90
CA THR A 248 -12.30 5.99 -8.07
C THR A 248 -13.81 5.85 -7.95
N VAL A 249 -14.32 4.66 -7.62
CA VAL A 249 -15.75 4.42 -7.34
C VAL A 249 -16.25 5.39 -6.28
N ALA A 250 -15.55 5.50 -5.16
CA ALA A 250 -15.91 6.44 -4.08
C ALA A 250 -15.91 7.91 -4.55
N SER A 251 -14.92 8.30 -5.37
CA SER A 251 -14.85 9.68 -5.89
C SER A 251 -16.03 10.03 -6.79
N VAL A 252 -16.50 9.06 -7.58
CA VAL A 252 -17.68 9.23 -8.46
C VAL A 252 -18.97 9.24 -7.63
N ALA A 253 -19.15 8.31 -6.69
CA ALA A 253 -20.29 8.29 -5.79
C ALA A 253 -20.42 9.62 -5.01
N LEU A 254 -19.32 10.15 -4.51
CA LEU A 254 -19.26 11.45 -3.81
C LEU A 254 -19.31 12.66 -4.75
N LYS A 255 -19.38 12.46 -6.07
CA LYS A 255 -19.41 13.54 -7.09
C LYS A 255 -18.28 14.55 -6.91
N LEU A 256 -17.07 14.09 -6.59
CA LEU A 256 -15.94 14.98 -6.32
C LEU A 256 -15.47 15.69 -7.59
N PRO A 257 -15.30 17.02 -7.56
CA PRO A 257 -14.79 17.78 -8.71
C PRO A 257 -13.31 17.52 -8.99
N ARG A 258 -12.60 16.95 -8.02
CA ARG A 258 -11.23 16.43 -8.11
C ARG A 258 -10.97 15.44 -6.98
N TYR A 259 -10.05 14.52 -7.18
CA TYR A 259 -9.67 13.58 -6.12
C TYR A 259 -9.14 14.29 -4.87
N ARG A 260 -9.67 13.89 -3.70
CA ARG A 260 -9.26 14.39 -2.38
C ARG A 260 -9.21 13.26 -1.38
N ARG A 261 -7.99 12.79 -1.09
CA ARG A 261 -7.75 11.68 -0.15
C ARG A 261 -8.53 11.81 1.18
N PRO A 262 -8.53 12.98 1.87
CA PRO A 262 -9.23 13.10 3.16
C PRO A 262 -10.76 12.91 3.09
N LEU A 263 -11.35 12.98 1.90
CA LEU A 263 -12.78 12.75 1.68
C LEU A 263 -13.09 11.30 1.28
N VAL A 264 -12.06 10.52 0.94
CA VAL A 264 -12.21 9.16 0.41
C VAL A 264 -11.66 8.12 1.39
N ASP A 265 -10.49 8.37 2.00
CA ASP A 265 -9.85 7.41 2.91
C ASP A 265 -10.63 7.25 4.22
N GLY A 266 -11.14 6.05 4.46
CA GLY A 266 -11.84 5.68 5.68
C GLY A 266 -13.36 5.88 5.66
N ILE A 267 -13.95 6.26 4.52
CA ILE A 267 -15.41 6.34 4.42
C ILE A 267 -16.05 4.96 4.36
N LEU A 268 -17.31 4.90 4.76
CA LEU A 268 -18.22 3.79 4.49
C LEU A 268 -19.20 4.24 3.41
N LEU A 269 -19.10 3.61 2.24
CA LEU A 269 -19.94 3.89 1.11
C LEU A 269 -21.12 2.90 1.11
N PRO A 270 -22.38 3.37 1.09
CA PRO A 270 -23.52 2.47 0.91
C PRO A 270 -23.33 1.60 -0.35
N GLY A 271 -23.62 0.30 -0.24
CA GLY A 271 -23.42 -0.64 -1.34
C GLY A 271 -24.15 -0.22 -2.61
N ALA A 272 -25.40 0.24 -2.49
CA ALA A 272 -26.18 0.74 -3.62
C ALA A 272 -25.50 1.95 -4.31
N GLU A 273 -24.94 2.90 -3.54
CA GLU A 273 -24.23 4.04 -4.12
C GLU A 273 -22.93 3.63 -4.82
N ALA A 274 -22.28 2.58 -4.33
CA ALA A 274 -21.10 2.01 -5.00
C ALA A 274 -21.47 1.35 -6.33
N ASP A 275 -22.59 0.61 -6.36
CA ASP A 275 -23.09 -0.07 -7.56
C ASP A 275 -23.60 0.97 -8.60
N ASP A 276 -24.27 2.04 -8.15
CA ASP A 276 -24.66 3.18 -9.00
C ASP A 276 -23.44 3.90 -9.60
N ALA A 277 -22.37 4.05 -8.82
CA ALA A 277 -21.13 4.66 -9.31
C ALA A 277 -20.45 3.79 -10.38
N VAL A 278 -20.46 2.47 -10.25
CA VAL A 278 -19.99 1.55 -11.30
C VAL A 278 -20.83 1.70 -12.56
N THR A 279 -22.16 1.77 -12.45
CA THR A 279 -23.06 2.00 -13.57
C THR A 279 -22.76 3.34 -14.27
N ALA A 280 -22.56 4.41 -13.49
CA ALA A 280 -22.21 5.71 -14.02
C ALA A 280 -20.85 5.69 -14.76
N LEU A 281 -19.85 4.99 -14.21
CA LEU A 281 -18.53 4.84 -14.85
C LEU A 281 -18.63 4.09 -16.19
N ARG A 282 -19.44 3.03 -16.26
CA ARG A 282 -19.71 2.30 -17.52
C ARG A 282 -20.34 3.22 -18.58
N ALA A 283 -21.31 4.03 -18.17
CA ALA A 283 -22.02 4.94 -19.08
C ALA A 283 -21.15 6.06 -19.66
N MET A 284 -20.03 6.41 -19.02
CA MET A 284 -19.13 7.48 -19.50
C MET A 284 -18.39 7.11 -20.79
N GLY A 285 -18.17 5.81 -21.05
CA GLY A 285 -17.29 5.35 -22.12
C GLY A 285 -15.85 5.86 -21.96
N ARG A 286 -14.93 5.44 -22.85
CA ARG A 286 -13.51 5.77 -22.73
C ARG A 286 -13.25 7.29 -22.70
N ALA A 287 -13.89 8.03 -23.60
CA ALA A 287 -13.69 9.48 -23.70
C ALA A 287 -14.17 10.22 -22.45
N GLY A 288 -15.32 9.82 -21.88
CA GLY A 288 -15.83 10.39 -20.64
C GLY A 288 -14.95 10.08 -19.43
N LEU A 289 -14.43 8.84 -19.35
CA LEU A 289 -13.47 8.44 -18.31
C LEU A 289 -12.16 9.24 -18.41
N ALA A 290 -11.62 9.43 -19.61
CA ALA A 290 -10.42 10.23 -19.84
C ALA A 290 -10.60 11.71 -19.46
N ALA A 291 -11.78 12.27 -19.72
CA ALA A 291 -12.11 13.64 -19.37
C ALA A 291 -12.49 13.84 -17.89
N HIS A 292 -12.75 12.75 -17.13
CA HIS A 292 -13.21 12.85 -15.76
C HIS A 292 -12.07 13.32 -14.82
N PRO A 293 -12.28 14.38 -14.00
CA PRO A 293 -11.20 15.04 -13.23
C PRO A 293 -10.58 14.18 -12.13
N CYS A 294 -11.25 13.09 -11.71
CA CYS A 294 -10.70 12.13 -10.75
C CYS A 294 -10.03 10.91 -11.43
N ILE A 295 -10.04 10.80 -12.76
CA ILE A 295 -9.52 9.66 -13.52
C ILE A 295 -8.35 10.10 -14.41
N GLY A 296 -8.64 10.81 -15.49
CA GLY A 296 -7.67 11.28 -16.47
C GLY A 296 -7.29 10.24 -17.53
N GLU A 297 -6.62 10.70 -18.59
CA GLU A 297 -6.24 9.88 -19.75
C GLU A 297 -5.46 8.62 -19.37
N ASP A 298 -4.45 8.75 -18.50
CA ASP A 298 -3.54 7.65 -18.12
C ASP A 298 -4.23 6.48 -17.43
N ARG A 299 -5.46 6.66 -16.94
CA ARG A 299 -6.20 5.66 -16.18
C ARG A 299 -7.48 5.17 -16.84
N ALA A 300 -7.94 5.86 -17.91
CA ALA A 300 -9.23 5.59 -18.56
C ALA A 300 -9.42 4.12 -18.96
N ASP A 301 -8.39 3.48 -19.49
CA ASP A 301 -8.44 2.09 -19.97
C ASP A 301 -8.44 1.05 -18.83
N PHE A 302 -8.10 1.45 -17.61
CA PHE A 302 -8.01 0.56 -16.45
C PHE A 302 -9.24 0.62 -15.53
N VAL A 303 -10.13 1.60 -15.74
CA VAL A 303 -11.28 1.82 -14.85
C VAL A 303 -12.30 0.69 -14.96
N LEU A 304 -12.74 0.35 -16.16
CA LEU A 304 -13.80 -0.65 -16.34
C LEU A 304 -13.36 -2.07 -15.97
N PRO A 305 -12.13 -2.55 -16.29
CA PRO A 305 -11.65 -3.81 -15.74
C PRO A 305 -11.63 -3.84 -14.20
N GLY A 306 -11.22 -2.73 -13.57
CA GLY A 306 -11.30 -2.61 -12.12
C GLY A 306 -12.73 -2.64 -11.58
N CYS A 307 -13.65 -1.95 -12.25
CA CYS A 307 -15.08 -1.99 -11.92
C CYS A 307 -15.70 -3.39 -12.08
N ALA A 308 -15.28 -4.16 -13.08
CA ALA A 308 -15.75 -5.53 -13.28
C ALA A 308 -15.28 -6.45 -12.14
N ILE A 309 -14.01 -6.33 -11.70
CA ILE A 309 -13.52 -7.05 -10.53
C ILE A 309 -14.32 -6.66 -9.28
N PHE A 310 -14.56 -5.38 -9.07
CA PHE A 310 -15.32 -4.90 -7.92
C PHE A 310 -16.79 -5.37 -7.98
N ALA A 311 -17.43 -5.34 -9.16
CA ALA A 311 -18.78 -5.84 -9.34
C ALA A 311 -18.89 -7.35 -9.02
N ALA A 312 -17.93 -8.17 -9.46
CA ALA A 312 -17.87 -9.58 -9.13
C ALA A 312 -17.71 -9.82 -7.60
N ILE A 313 -16.87 -9.03 -6.93
CA ILE A 313 -16.71 -9.09 -5.46
C ILE A 313 -18.04 -8.76 -4.77
N ARG A 314 -18.75 -7.74 -5.24
CA ARG A 314 -20.05 -7.31 -4.70
C ARG A 314 -21.17 -8.32 -4.97
N SER A 315 -21.13 -8.99 -6.12
CA SER A 315 -22.09 -10.04 -6.49
C SER A 315 -21.95 -11.26 -5.57
N VAL A 316 -20.73 -11.74 -5.36
CA VAL A 316 -20.48 -12.92 -4.52
C VAL A 316 -20.67 -12.60 -3.03
N TRP A 317 -20.28 -11.39 -2.58
CA TRP A 317 -20.36 -10.95 -1.19
C TRP A 317 -21.11 -9.63 -1.04
N PRO A 318 -22.45 -9.64 -1.16
CA PRO A 318 -23.27 -8.44 -1.04
C PRO A 318 -23.30 -7.95 0.41
N THR A 319 -22.62 -6.85 0.68
CA THR A 319 -22.62 -6.18 1.99
C THR A 319 -23.41 -4.85 1.90
N PRO A 320 -24.05 -4.40 2.98
CA PRO A 320 -24.77 -3.12 2.98
C PRO A 320 -23.88 -1.92 2.68
N GLU A 321 -22.62 -2.00 3.12
CA GLU A 321 -21.64 -0.93 2.99
C GLU A 321 -20.28 -1.48 2.54
N VAL A 322 -19.52 -0.65 1.86
CA VAL A 322 -18.12 -0.91 1.47
C VAL A 322 -17.24 0.15 2.12
N GLY A 323 -16.29 -0.29 2.92
CA GLY A 323 -15.21 0.58 3.42
C GLY A 323 -14.24 0.92 2.30
N VAL A 324 -13.75 2.15 2.28
CA VAL A 324 -12.81 2.63 1.27
C VAL A 324 -11.50 3.00 1.94
N ALA A 325 -10.39 2.42 1.49
CA ALA A 325 -9.06 2.72 1.95
C ALA A 325 -8.20 3.31 0.81
N ASP A 326 -7.65 4.50 1.03
CA ASP A 326 -6.57 5.03 0.19
C ASP A 326 -5.22 4.77 0.85
N ARG A 327 -4.98 3.50 1.10
CA ARG A 327 -3.79 2.95 1.77
C ARG A 327 -3.40 1.68 1.02
N GLY A 328 -2.20 1.20 1.22
CA GLY A 328 -1.77 -0.03 0.56
C GLY A 328 -0.41 -0.50 1.03
N LEU A 329 0.25 -1.22 0.17
CA LEU A 329 1.51 -1.90 0.42
C LEU A 329 2.59 -1.00 1.05
N ARG A 330 2.76 0.24 0.57
CA ARG A 330 3.79 1.18 1.06
C ARG A 330 3.55 1.60 2.50
N GLU A 331 2.31 1.93 2.83
CA GLU A 331 1.89 2.29 4.18
C GLU A 331 2.12 1.11 5.15
N GLY A 332 1.78 -0.12 4.71
CA GLY A 332 2.04 -1.34 5.48
C GLY A 332 3.53 -1.57 5.74
N MET A 333 4.36 -1.41 4.71
CA MET A 333 5.82 -1.50 4.84
C MET A 333 6.38 -0.49 5.85
N LEU A 334 5.94 0.77 5.79
CA LEU A 334 6.37 1.81 6.74
C LEU A 334 5.94 1.47 8.17
N LEU A 335 4.68 1.06 8.38
CA LEU A 335 4.17 0.67 9.69
C LEU A 335 4.93 -0.52 10.27
N ARG A 336 5.22 -1.54 9.46
CA ARG A 336 6.00 -2.72 9.86
C ARG A 336 7.41 -2.35 10.31
N GLN A 337 8.11 -1.51 9.53
CA GLN A 337 9.45 -1.02 9.87
C GLN A 337 9.46 -0.23 11.18
N MET A 338 8.52 0.70 11.36
CA MET A 338 8.43 1.54 12.55
C MET A 338 8.10 0.74 13.82
N ARG A 339 7.24 -0.29 13.71
CA ARG A 339 6.97 -1.22 14.82
C ARG A 339 8.22 -2.02 15.19
N ALA A 340 8.97 -2.51 14.20
CA ALA A 340 10.23 -3.24 14.44
C ALA A 340 11.29 -2.35 15.10
N GLY A 341 11.39 -1.09 14.70
CA GLY A 341 12.26 -0.08 15.32
C GLY A 341 11.95 0.14 16.80
N ARG A 342 10.68 0.40 17.13
CA ARG A 342 10.23 0.58 18.53
C ARG A 342 10.51 -0.64 19.40
N ARG A 343 10.31 -1.86 18.89
CA ARG A 343 10.62 -3.09 19.64
C ARG A 343 12.11 -3.24 19.93
N ARG A 344 12.99 -2.83 19.01
CA ARG A 344 14.46 -2.85 19.21
C ARG A 344 14.89 -1.83 20.26
N GLU A 345 14.32 -0.64 20.25
CA GLU A 345 14.59 0.41 21.25
C GLU A 345 14.13 -0.01 22.64
N ALA A 346 12.92 -0.55 22.78
CA ALA A 346 12.40 -1.06 24.04
C ALA A 346 13.27 -2.18 24.66
N ARG A 347 13.79 -3.08 23.80
CA ARG A 347 14.72 -4.14 24.25
C ARG A 347 16.08 -3.58 24.70
N ARG A 348 16.58 -2.53 24.07
CA ARG A 348 17.84 -1.88 24.45
C ARG A 348 17.70 -1.06 25.74
N GLY A 349 16.55 -0.40 25.94
CA GLY A 349 16.25 0.35 27.17
C GLY A 349 15.97 -0.53 28.40
N GLY A 350 15.36 -1.71 28.21
CA GLY A 350 15.06 -2.66 29.31
C GLY A 350 16.28 -3.45 29.83
N GLY A 351 17.39 -3.48 29.10
CA GLY A 351 18.63 -4.14 29.53
C GLY A 351 19.49 -3.35 30.53
N SER A 352 19.17 -2.09 30.84
CA SER A 352 19.97 -1.20 31.69
C SER A 352 19.54 -1.16 33.18
N LEU A 353 18.50 -1.91 33.59
CA LEU A 353 17.92 -1.81 34.95
C LEU A 353 18.13 -3.05 35.85
N SER A 354 18.99 -4.01 35.48
CA SER A 354 19.18 -5.24 36.28
C SER A 354 20.61 -5.50 36.77
N THR A 355 21.34 -4.47 37.20
CA THR A 355 22.57 -4.66 38.02
C THR A 355 22.70 -3.54 39.04
N GLN A 356 21.78 -3.45 40.01
CA GLN A 356 22.13 -2.90 41.33
C GLN A 356 22.10 -4.04 42.35
N SER A 357 23.26 -4.49 42.63
CA SER A 357 23.66 -5.46 43.67
C SER A 357 23.06 -5.09 45.01
N VAL A 358 22.39 -6.06 45.59
CA VAL A 358 22.13 -6.12 47.01
C VAL A 358 23.49 -6.38 47.72
N ALA A 359 24.11 -5.34 48.23
CA ALA A 359 25.22 -5.49 49.18
C ALA A 359 24.60 -5.86 50.54
N ALA A 360 24.81 -7.11 50.97
CA ALA A 360 24.54 -7.57 52.32
C ALA A 360 25.54 -6.92 53.26
N SER A 361 25.00 -6.21 54.27
CA SER A 361 25.79 -5.83 55.48
C SER A 361 26.01 -7.06 56.36
N PRO A 362 27.20 -7.30 56.90
CA PRO A 362 27.39 -8.30 57.93
C PRO A 362 27.00 -7.69 59.28
N ALA A 363 26.17 -8.39 60.03
CA ALA A 363 25.90 -8.14 61.43
C ALA A 363 27.15 -8.44 62.29
N GLY A 364 27.48 -7.52 63.17
CA GLY A 364 28.31 -7.70 64.32
C GLY A 364 27.46 -7.84 65.56
#